data_fd9059f09d192ec5fcdb307dd36b82b5
#
_entry.id   fd9059f09d192ec5fcdb307dd36b82b5
#
_cell.length_a   1.000
_cell.length_b   1.000
_cell.length_c   1.000
_cell.angle_alpha   90.00
_cell.angle_beta   90.00
_cell.angle_gamma   90.00
#
_symmetry.space_group_name_H-M   'P 1'
#
loop_
_entity.id
_entity.type
_entity.pdbx_description
1 polymer ?
#
loop_
_entity_poly.entity_id
_entity_poly.type
_entity_poly.pdbx_seq_one_letter_code
_entity_poly.pdbx_strand_id
1 'polypeptide(L)'
;MSSARCYTYMPGPRPLPVIGNSWRFAIGKNPWRTRALDVTLWFLRAWAGTGGAVKVAKLFGHPDLVFPFSADETAKIYRREDAMPHRAKAPCLSHYKQELRKNFFGEEPGLIGVHGVPWSRFRSKVSKALIAPEASRAAVPELDYVANDFVSRMECILDSNRELPKDFLTELYKWALESVGAWALGTRLGCLKENDADAKDIIKCIHGFFHSVPILELSAPLWRLYSTPTYKTYIEALDAFRTLCLKRLTDKGICAEIAKTYGEKVAAILALDLLLVGVDTTAAAAASTMYFLANNDRAQRKLQKELDKNVPQAKIMDCKDLDRLPYLKACIKESLRIKPVILGNGRCIQSDTVISGYDVPKGSHVVFPHYILSNEERYFPSPKEYVPERWLRTQDVSEAMECPLGHDRKIADVWRKQKETGIHPFASLPFGFGRRMCIGKRFAEAELQLLLAKIFHRYDVTWRYGELTYSVTPTYVPNEPLRFTLHHRNKRSNK
;
A
#
# COMPACT_ATOMS: atom_id res chain seq x y z
N MET A 1 40.88 -5.46 -3.40
CA MET A 1 39.60 -4.75 -3.52
C MET A 1 39.22 -4.77 -4.99
N SER A 2 38.14 -5.46 -5.39
CA SER A 2 37.67 -5.41 -6.78
C SER A 2 37.21 -3.99 -7.07
N SER A 3 37.84 -3.31 -8.05
CA SER A 3 37.41 -1.98 -8.50
C SER A 3 35.98 -2.07 -9.01
N ALA A 4 35.08 -1.18 -8.55
CA ALA A 4 33.72 -1.10 -9.06
C ALA A 4 33.74 -0.80 -10.57
N ARG A 5 32.77 -1.31 -11.29
CA ARG A 5 32.64 -1.06 -12.73
C ARG A 5 32.03 0.32 -12.95
N CYS A 6 32.50 0.99 -14.03
CA CYS A 6 31.94 2.28 -14.38
C CYS A 6 30.42 2.18 -14.63
N TYR A 7 29.68 3.18 -14.17
CA TYR A 7 28.21 3.31 -14.31
C TYR A 7 27.71 3.12 -15.75
N THR A 8 28.52 3.54 -16.74
CA THR A 8 28.15 3.40 -18.15
C THR A 8 27.99 1.96 -18.62
N TYR A 9 28.66 1.01 -17.98
CA TYR A 9 28.59 -0.42 -18.31
C TYR A 9 27.42 -1.15 -17.58
N MET A 10 26.68 -0.47 -16.72
CA MET A 10 25.51 -1.08 -16.09
C MET A 10 24.49 -1.48 -17.18
N PRO A 11 24.00 -2.74 -17.18
CA PRO A 11 23.06 -3.22 -18.18
C PRO A 11 21.75 -2.44 -18.15
N GLY A 12 21.09 -2.37 -19.30
CA GLY A 12 19.78 -1.73 -19.40
C GLY A 12 19.34 -1.49 -20.84
N PRO A 13 18.09 -1.07 -21.04
CA PRO A 13 17.57 -0.80 -22.36
C PRO A 13 18.33 0.36 -23.03
N ARG A 14 18.67 0.19 -24.30
CA ARG A 14 19.33 1.24 -25.09
C ARG A 14 18.39 2.44 -25.26
N PRO A 15 18.84 3.66 -24.90
CA PRO A 15 18.06 4.87 -25.12
C PRO A 15 18.01 5.24 -26.61
N LEU A 16 16.86 5.72 -27.08
CA LEU A 16 16.76 6.33 -28.40
C LEU A 16 17.38 7.74 -28.40
N PRO A 17 17.83 8.25 -29.56
CA PRO A 17 18.22 9.64 -29.68
C PRO A 17 17.11 10.58 -29.20
N VAL A 18 17.47 11.70 -28.55
CA VAL A 18 16.61 12.77 -28.05
C VAL A 18 15.66 12.33 -26.94
N ILE A 19 14.76 11.35 -27.17
CA ILE A 19 13.71 10.93 -26.24
C ILE A 19 14.16 9.87 -25.23
N GLY A 20 15.37 9.31 -25.42
CA GLY A 20 15.94 8.32 -24.50
C GLY A 20 15.07 7.08 -24.33
N ASN A 21 14.80 6.69 -23.09
CA ASN A 21 13.90 5.59 -22.74
C ASN A 21 12.47 6.07 -22.40
N SER A 22 12.18 7.37 -22.50
CA SER A 22 10.86 7.92 -22.14
C SER A 22 9.72 7.33 -22.98
N TRP A 23 9.99 6.95 -24.23
CA TRP A 23 9.01 6.31 -25.10
C TRP A 23 8.46 4.99 -24.53
N ARG A 24 9.25 4.28 -23.72
CA ARG A 24 8.82 3.02 -23.07
C ARG A 24 7.72 3.24 -22.04
N PHE A 25 7.61 4.46 -21.53
CA PHE A 25 6.59 4.88 -20.58
C PHE A 25 5.46 5.70 -21.22
N ALA A 26 5.63 6.10 -22.50
CA ALA A 26 4.69 6.97 -23.22
C ALA A 26 3.82 6.26 -24.26
N ILE A 27 4.16 5.05 -24.71
CA ILE A 27 3.48 4.37 -25.80
C ILE A 27 2.35 3.47 -25.28
N GLY A 28 1.12 3.89 -25.58
CA GLY A 28 -0.12 3.14 -25.43
C GLY A 28 -1.22 3.92 -24.72
N LYS A 29 -2.46 3.73 -25.15
CA LYS A 29 -3.66 4.21 -24.45
C LYS A 29 -3.76 3.49 -23.08
N ASN A 30 -3.10 3.96 -22.07
CA ASN A 30 -2.85 3.38 -20.74
C ASN A 30 -1.62 2.44 -20.66
N PRO A 31 -0.39 2.96 -20.65
CA PRO A 31 0.83 2.16 -20.44
C PRO A 31 0.86 1.47 -19.06
N TRP A 32 -0.02 1.86 -18.15
CA TRP A 32 -0.15 1.38 -16.77
C TRP A 32 -1.20 0.28 -16.59
N ARG A 33 -1.83 -0.19 -17.67
CA ARG A 33 -2.62 -1.41 -17.60
C ARG A 33 -1.70 -2.61 -17.29
N THR A 34 -2.10 -3.39 -16.33
CA THR A 34 -1.42 -4.48 -15.62
C THR A 34 -0.37 -5.27 -16.39
N ARG A 35 -0.67 -5.69 -17.61
CA ARG A 35 0.26 -6.49 -18.41
C ARG A 35 1.51 -5.72 -18.85
N ALA A 36 1.41 -4.41 -19.07
CA ALA A 36 2.56 -3.63 -19.53
C ALA A 36 3.60 -3.42 -18.43
N LEU A 37 3.18 -3.23 -17.18
CA LEU A 37 4.14 -3.05 -16.09
C LEU A 37 4.74 -4.38 -15.63
N ASP A 38 3.95 -5.44 -15.51
CA ASP A 38 4.48 -6.77 -15.18
C ASP A 38 5.50 -7.19 -16.24
N VAL A 39 5.18 -7.01 -17.53
CA VAL A 39 6.09 -7.25 -18.64
C VAL A 39 7.34 -6.36 -18.53
N THR A 40 7.19 -5.06 -18.23
CA THR A 40 8.32 -4.15 -18.09
C THR A 40 9.23 -4.56 -16.93
N LEU A 41 8.68 -4.90 -15.77
CA LEU A 41 9.45 -5.35 -14.62
C LEU A 41 10.14 -6.69 -14.88
N TRP A 42 9.48 -7.63 -15.55
CA TRP A 42 10.08 -8.89 -15.98
C TRP A 42 11.19 -8.66 -17.00
N PHE A 43 11.02 -7.77 -17.99
CA PHE A 43 12.06 -7.40 -18.91
C PHE A 43 13.24 -6.78 -18.20
N LEU A 44 13.01 -5.84 -17.29
CA LEU A 44 14.09 -5.24 -16.49
C LEU A 44 14.82 -6.31 -15.68
N ARG A 45 14.09 -7.27 -15.10
CA ARG A 45 14.70 -8.39 -14.38
C ARG A 45 15.54 -9.29 -15.28
N ALA A 46 15.06 -9.60 -16.49
CA ALA A 46 15.82 -10.37 -17.47
C ALA A 46 17.12 -9.65 -17.90
N TRP A 47 17.07 -8.31 -18.01
CA TRP A 47 18.27 -7.49 -18.30
C TRP A 47 19.27 -7.47 -17.14
N ALA A 48 18.82 -7.64 -15.91
CA ALA A 48 19.73 -7.68 -14.77
C ALA A 48 20.73 -8.83 -14.87
N GLY A 49 20.33 -9.96 -15.45
CA GLY A 49 21.20 -11.11 -15.64
C GLY A 49 22.02 -11.43 -14.39
N THR A 50 23.33 -11.67 -14.56
CA THR A 50 24.28 -11.88 -13.46
C THR A 50 24.73 -10.58 -12.79
N GLY A 51 24.45 -9.40 -13.39
CA GLY A 51 24.88 -8.10 -12.90
C GLY A 51 24.10 -7.56 -11.70
N GLY A 52 22.95 -8.16 -11.37
CA GLY A 52 22.17 -7.83 -10.19
C GLY A 52 21.45 -6.47 -10.18
N ALA A 53 21.76 -5.56 -11.13
CA ALA A 53 21.11 -4.26 -11.28
C ALA A 53 20.93 -3.87 -12.75
N VAL A 54 19.92 -3.01 -13.01
CA VAL A 54 19.61 -2.46 -14.33
C VAL A 54 19.47 -0.96 -14.25
N LYS A 55 20.02 -0.27 -15.27
CA LYS A 55 19.87 1.18 -15.46
C LYS A 55 18.89 1.48 -16.58
N VAL A 56 17.91 2.34 -16.30
CA VAL A 56 17.06 2.98 -17.33
C VAL A 56 17.47 4.45 -17.43
N ALA A 57 18.27 4.74 -18.43
CA ALA A 57 18.93 6.04 -18.60
C ALA A 57 18.19 6.95 -19.58
N LYS A 58 18.48 8.25 -19.49
CA LYS A 58 18.02 9.30 -20.40
C LYS A 58 16.48 9.37 -20.46
N LEU A 59 15.85 9.50 -19.30
CA LEU A 59 14.42 9.81 -19.22
C LEU A 59 14.24 11.32 -19.35
N PHE A 60 13.39 11.76 -20.29
CA PHE A 60 13.15 13.18 -20.52
C PHE A 60 12.56 13.86 -19.26
N GLY A 61 13.31 14.82 -18.71
CA GLY A 61 12.92 15.57 -17.51
C GLY A 61 13.07 14.81 -16.19
N HIS A 62 13.64 13.60 -16.21
CA HIS A 62 13.85 12.77 -15.02
C HIS A 62 15.29 12.26 -14.95
N PRO A 63 15.80 11.99 -13.74
CA PRO A 63 17.11 11.33 -13.57
C PRO A 63 17.05 9.86 -14.04
N ASP A 64 18.23 9.27 -14.22
CA ASP A 64 18.36 7.86 -14.49
C ASP A 64 17.75 7.02 -13.35
N LEU A 65 17.07 5.93 -13.71
CA LEU A 65 16.54 4.96 -12.78
C LEU A 65 17.47 3.75 -12.68
N VAL A 66 17.78 3.33 -11.46
CA VAL A 66 18.56 2.13 -11.17
C VAL A 66 17.72 1.14 -10.38
N PHE A 67 17.60 -0.07 -10.88
CA PHE A 67 16.79 -1.14 -10.28
C PHE A 67 17.74 -2.24 -9.77
N PRO A 68 18.03 -2.31 -8.45
CA PRO A 68 18.74 -3.45 -7.86
C PRO A 68 17.75 -4.62 -7.64
N PHE A 69 18.10 -5.79 -8.18
CA PHE A 69 17.30 -7.01 -8.03
C PHE A 69 17.88 -7.94 -6.96
N SER A 70 18.27 -7.36 -5.82
CA SER A 70 18.80 -8.09 -4.67
C SER A 70 18.27 -7.49 -3.38
N ALA A 71 17.79 -8.35 -2.48
CA ALA A 71 17.37 -7.93 -1.14
C ALA A 71 18.55 -7.45 -0.29
N ASP A 72 19.76 -8.02 -0.49
CA ASP A 72 20.97 -7.57 0.19
C ASP A 72 21.39 -6.17 -0.26
N GLU A 73 21.36 -5.88 -1.56
CA GLU A 73 21.66 -4.53 -2.07
C GLU A 73 20.59 -3.53 -1.59
N THR A 74 19.33 -3.93 -1.59
CA THR A 74 18.24 -3.14 -1.00
C THR A 74 18.52 -2.83 0.47
N ALA A 75 18.95 -3.83 1.25
CA ALA A 75 19.29 -3.67 2.66
C ALA A 75 20.48 -2.72 2.87
N LYS A 76 21.53 -2.85 2.07
CA LYS A 76 22.71 -1.96 2.13
C LYS A 76 22.33 -0.50 1.92
N ILE A 77 21.53 -0.22 0.89
CA ILE A 77 21.12 1.15 0.55
C ILE A 77 20.23 1.72 1.66
N TYR A 78 19.22 0.97 2.13
CA TYR A 78 18.34 1.43 3.18
C TYR A 78 19.05 1.67 4.53
N ARG A 79 20.04 0.84 4.88
CA ARG A 79 20.79 0.99 6.15
C ARG A 79 21.81 2.14 6.11
N ARG A 80 22.20 2.60 4.91
CA ARG A 80 23.09 3.74 4.70
C ARG A 80 22.37 5.06 4.45
N GLU A 81 21.03 5.06 4.59
CA GLU A 81 20.24 6.27 4.41
C GLU A 81 20.63 7.36 5.42
N ASP A 82 20.75 8.57 4.92
CA ASP A 82 20.93 9.76 5.73
C ASP A 82 19.72 10.07 6.62
N ALA A 83 19.89 11.05 7.51
CA ALA A 83 18.82 11.55 8.37
C ALA A 83 17.60 12.07 7.60
N MET A 84 17.79 12.50 6.35
CA MET A 84 16.74 13.04 5.47
C MET A 84 16.69 12.32 4.13
N PRO A 85 16.24 11.05 4.08
CA PRO A 85 16.21 10.28 2.84
C PRO A 85 15.32 10.95 1.79
N HIS A 86 15.83 11.10 0.58
CA HIS A 86 15.08 11.67 -0.54
C HIS A 86 14.40 10.56 -1.35
N ARG A 87 13.15 10.77 -1.73
CA ARG A 87 12.42 9.95 -2.70
C ARG A 87 12.47 10.59 -4.09
N ALA A 88 11.94 9.91 -5.10
CA ALA A 88 11.64 10.55 -6.38
C ALA A 88 10.82 11.82 -6.15
N LYS A 89 11.15 12.87 -6.86
CA LYS A 89 10.41 14.14 -6.79
C LYS A 89 9.00 13.94 -7.34
N ALA A 90 8.04 14.60 -6.74
CA ALA A 90 6.70 14.80 -7.26
C ALA A 90 6.56 16.29 -7.64
N PRO A 91 7.09 16.70 -8.81
CA PRO A 91 7.25 18.10 -9.14
C PRO A 91 5.94 18.86 -9.24
N CYS A 92 4.88 18.23 -9.74
CA CYS A 92 3.57 18.88 -9.86
C CYS A 92 2.93 19.11 -8.47
N LEU A 93 3.00 18.11 -7.58
CA LEU A 93 2.51 18.25 -6.21
C LEU A 93 3.34 19.25 -5.40
N SER A 94 4.65 19.24 -5.59
CA SER A 94 5.53 20.25 -4.97
C SER A 94 5.17 21.66 -5.43
N HIS A 95 4.95 21.85 -6.73
CA HIS A 95 4.50 23.14 -7.30
C HIS A 95 3.14 23.57 -6.71
N TYR A 96 2.17 22.66 -6.63
CA TYR A 96 0.89 22.94 -5.98
C TYR A 96 1.05 23.45 -4.55
N LYS A 97 1.83 22.72 -3.73
CA LYS A 97 1.99 23.02 -2.29
C LYS A 97 2.86 24.25 -2.04
N GLN A 98 3.99 24.39 -2.75
CA GLN A 98 5.03 25.36 -2.44
C GLN A 98 4.92 26.66 -3.24
N GLU A 99 4.21 26.65 -4.36
CA GLU A 99 4.03 27.84 -5.21
C GLU A 99 2.56 28.26 -5.28
N LEU A 100 1.65 27.41 -5.79
CA LEU A 100 0.26 27.79 -6.01
C LEU A 100 -0.53 28.02 -4.71
N ARG A 101 -0.26 27.24 -3.69
CA ARG A 101 -0.96 27.29 -2.38
C ARG A 101 0.00 27.54 -1.21
N LYS A 102 1.09 28.26 -1.47
CA LYS A 102 2.12 28.60 -0.50
C LYS A 102 1.54 29.26 0.77
N ASN A 103 0.55 30.13 0.64
CA ASN A 103 -0.09 30.80 1.78
C ASN A 103 -0.73 29.78 2.76
N PHE A 104 -1.28 28.68 2.24
CA PHE A 104 -1.86 27.63 3.07
C PHE A 104 -0.79 26.68 3.61
N PHE A 105 0.08 26.12 2.76
CA PHE A 105 1.04 25.10 3.17
C PHE A 105 2.25 25.67 3.94
N GLY A 106 2.72 26.87 3.58
CA GLY A 106 3.85 27.53 4.24
C GLY A 106 5.17 26.80 4.07
N GLU A 107 5.99 26.84 5.13
CA GLU A 107 7.34 26.24 5.12
C GLU A 107 7.37 24.74 5.42
N GLU A 108 6.28 24.17 5.92
CA GLU A 108 6.18 22.76 6.33
C GLU A 108 5.03 22.07 5.58
N PRO A 109 5.16 21.87 4.26
CA PRO A 109 4.03 21.49 3.39
C PRO A 109 3.61 20.00 3.48
N GLY A 110 3.91 19.30 4.58
CA GLY A 110 3.43 17.95 4.85
C GLY A 110 4.44 16.85 4.53
N LEU A 111 3.94 15.62 4.33
CA LEU A 111 4.73 14.41 4.15
C LEU A 111 4.87 14.00 2.68
N ILE A 112 3.84 14.26 1.87
CA ILE A 112 3.72 13.77 0.50
C ILE A 112 4.28 14.81 -0.47
N GLY A 113 5.16 14.37 -1.38
CA GLY A 113 5.77 15.26 -2.39
C GLY A 113 6.83 16.23 -1.84
N VAL A 114 7.24 16.08 -0.58
CA VAL A 114 8.15 16.98 0.14
C VAL A 114 9.43 16.27 0.54
N HIS A 115 10.56 16.99 0.54
CA HIS A 115 11.89 16.44 0.81
C HIS A 115 12.72 17.39 1.68
N GLY A 116 13.86 16.89 2.19
CA GLY A 116 14.83 17.67 2.95
C GLY A 116 14.31 18.15 4.28
N VAL A 117 14.75 19.36 4.68
CA VAL A 117 14.46 19.95 5.99
C VAL A 117 12.95 20.13 6.25
N PRO A 118 12.15 20.67 5.31
CA PRO A 118 10.70 20.85 5.54
C PRO A 118 10.00 19.52 5.83
N TRP A 119 10.34 18.47 5.07
CA TRP A 119 9.80 17.13 5.33
C TRP A 119 10.25 16.59 6.69
N SER A 120 11.54 16.72 7.03
CA SER A 120 12.09 16.18 8.28
C SER A 120 11.46 16.86 9.49
N ARG A 121 11.26 18.17 9.47
CA ARG A 121 10.59 18.93 10.53
C ARG A 121 9.15 18.47 10.71
N PHE A 122 8.39 18.40 9.63
CA PHE A 122 7.00 17.95 9.69
C PHE A 122 6.90 16.49 10.16
N ARG A 123 7.71 15.61 9.59
CA ARG A 123 7.76 14.19 9.97
C ARG A 123 8.07 14.01 11.46
N SER A 124 9.01 14.76 12.01
CA SER A 124 9.39 14.68 13.44
C SER A 124 8.25 15.10 14.37
N LYS A 125 7.49 16.15 14.02
CA LYS A 125 6.32 16.60 14.77
C LYS A 125 5.24 15.53 14.88
N VAL A 126 4.93 14.86 13.78
CA VAL A 126 3.78 13.94 13.71
C VAL A 126 4.11 12.48 13.98
N SER A 127 5.39 12.07 13.83
CA SER A 127 5.77 10.66 13.93
C SER A 127 5.48 10.04 15.30
N LYS A 128 5.75 10.76 16.38
CA LYS A 128 5.55 10.22 17.74
C LYS A 128 4.08 9.87 17.97
N ALA A 129 3.18 10.75 17.58
CA ALA A 129 1.74 10.54 17.74
C ALA A 129 1.18 9.42 16.84
N LEU A 130 1.71 9.25 15.61
CA LEU A 130 1.15 8.31 14.64
C LEU A 130 1.79 6.91 14.69
N ILE A 131 3.08 6.82 15.06
CA ILE A 131 3.80 5.54 15.06
C ILE A 131 3.72 4.87 16.45
N ALA A 132 3.42 5.60 17.51
CA ALA A 132 3.28 5.05 18.85
C ALA A 132 2.20 3.93 18.87
N PRO A 133 2.48 2.79 19.55
CA PRO A 133 1.49 1.71 19.65
C PRO A 133 0.16 2.17 20.25
N GLU A 134 0.21 3.09 21.19
CA GLU A 134 -0.93 3.63 21.94
C GLU A 134 -1.92 4.34 21.01
N ALA A 135 -1.43 5.13 20.05
CA ALA A 135 -2.27 5.88 19.11
C ALA A 135 -3.13 4.96 18.23
N SER A 136 -2.55 3.90 17.70
CA SER A 136 -3.30 2.91 16.91
C SER A 136 -4.24 2.08 17.78
N ARG A 137 -3.83 1.78 19.04
CA ARG A 137 -4.66 1.05 19.99
C ARG A 137 -5.87 1.84 20.44
N ALA A 138 -5.73 3.14 20.65
CA ALA A 138 -6.84 4.03 21.00
C ALA A 138 -7.91 4.10 19.91
N ALA A 139 -7.54 3.91 18.64
CA ALA A 139 -8.46 3.94 17.52
C ALA A 139 -9.26 2.63 17.34
N VAL A 140 -8.82 1.49 17.91
CA VAL A 140 -9.42 0.17 17.64
C VAL A 140 -10.91 0.10 17.93
N PRO A 141 -11.46 0.62 19.06
CA PRO A 141 -12.91 0.55 19.30
C PRO A 141 -13.74 1.26 18.23
N GLU A 142 -13.30 2.46 17.81
CA GLU A 142 -14.00 3.22 16.78
C GLU A 142 -13.91 2.54 15.41
N LEU A 143 -12.75 1.99 15.08
CA LEU A 143 -12.56 1.20 13.85
C LEU A 143 -13.40 -0.08 13.85
N ASP A 144 -13.62 -0.70 15.00
CA ASP A 144 -14.51 -1.86 15.14
C ASP A 144 -15.95 -1.50 14.85
N TYR A 145 -16.43 -0.32 15.31
CA TYR A 145 -17.74 0.19 14.92
C TYR A 145 -17.85 0.42 13.41
N VAL A 146 -16.83 1.05 12.79
CA VAL A 146 -16.82 1.25 11.34
C VAL A 146 -16.87 -0.09 10.59
N ALA A 147 -16.10 -1.07 11.05
CA ALA A 147 -16.09 -2.41 10.44
C ALA A 147 -17.45 -3.13 10.59
N ASN A 148 -18.11 -3.01 11.74
CA ASN A 148 -19.44 -3.57 11.95
C ASN A 148 -20.50 -2.91 11.04
N ASP A 149 -20.48 -1.57 10.93
CA ASP A 149 -21.38 -0.83 10.04
C ASP A 149 -21.16 -1.23 8.59
N PHE A 150 -19.90 -1.39 8.19
CA PHE A 150 -19.58 -1.83 6.83
C PHE A 150 -20.05 -3.25 6.54
N VAL A 151 -19.87 -4.18 7.47
CA VAL A 151 -20.37 -5.56 7.32
C VAL A 151 -21.90 -5.59 7.27
N SER A 152 -22.58 -4.73 8.03
CA SER A 152 -24.04 -4.56 7.95
C SER A 152 -24.46 -3.99 6.59
N ARG A 153 -23.71 -3.00 6.06
CA ARG A 153 -23.93 -2.47 4.71
C ARG A 153 -23.70 -3.54 3.63
N MET A 154 -22.66 -4.37 3.77
CA MET A 154 -22.44 -5.48 2.82
C MET A 154 -23.68 -6.37 2.71
N GLU A 155 -24.34 -6.68 3.82
CA GLU A 155 -25.59 -7.48 3.83
C GLU A 155 -26.73 -6.79 3.07
N CYS A 156 -26.83 -5.45 3.20
CA CYS A 156 -27.88 -4.67 2.52
C CYS A 156 -27.69 -4.58 1.00
N ILE A 157 -26.44 -4.67 0.51
CA ILE A 157 -26.12 -4.52 -0.91
C ILE A 157 -25.95 -5.85 -1.65
N LEU A 158 -26.14 -6.98 -0.98
CA LEU A 158 -26.13 -8.29 -1.62
C LEU A 158 -27.34 -8.43 -2.56
N ASP A 159 -27.09 -9.05 -3.71
CA ASP A 159 -28.17 -9.45 -4.62
C ASP A 159 -28.87 -10.76 -4.16
N SER A 160 -29.84 -11.19 -4.95
CA SER A 160 -30.59 -12.44 -4.71
C SER A 160 -29.71 -13.70 -4.68
N ASN A 161 -28.55 -13.67 -5.33
CA ASN A 161 -27.58 -14.76 -5.38
C ASN A 161 -26.55 -14.66 -4.25
N ARG A 162 -26.73 -13.71 -3.33
CA ARG A 162 -25.78 -13.39 -2.26
C ARG A 162 -24.43 -12.91 -2.79
N GLU A 163 -24.42 -12.25 -3.93
CA GLU A 163 -23.23 -11.63 -4.50
C GLU A 163 -23.16 -10.14 -4.17
N LEU A 164 -21.97 -9.68 -3.88
CA LEU A 164 -21.66 -8.25 -3.77
C LEU A 164 -21.67 -7.58 -5.15
N PRO A 165 -22.00 -6.29 -5.26
CA PRO A 165 -22.03 -5.58 -6.52
C PRO A 165 -20.68 -5.60 -7.23
N LYS A 166 -20.69 -5.52 -8.57
CA LYS A 166 -19.45 -5.56 -9.39
C LYS A 166 -18.46 -4.45 -9.09
N ASP A 167 -18.92 -3.32 -8.60
CA ASP A 167 -18.16 -2.14 -8.18
C ASP A 167 -17.87 -2.13 -6.65
N PHE A 168 -17.80 -3.31 -6.04
CA PHE A 168 -17.57 -3.46 -4.60
C PHE A 168 -16.29 -2.76 -4.12
N LEU A 169 -15.32 -2.53 -4.98
CA LEU A 169 -14.13 -1.74 -4.65
C LEU A 169 -14.51 -0.31 -4.22
N THR A 170 -15.55 0.28 -4.80
CA THR A 170 -16.07 1.59 -4.39
C THR A 170 -16.61 1.56 -2.95
N GLU A 171 -17.24 0.47 -2.54
CA GLU A 171 -17.69 0.31 -1.15
C GLU A 171 -16.51 0.18 -0.19
N LEU A 172 -15.43 -0.52 -0.58
CA LEU A 172 -14.19 -0.56 0.20
C LEU A 172 -13.51 0.81 0.32
N TYR A 173 -13.58 1.66 -0.70
CA TYR A 173 -13.12 3.06 -0.59
C TYR A 173 -13.94 3.85 0.44
N LYS A 174 -15.26 3.67 0.46
CA LYS A 174 -16.12 4.30 1.47
C LYS A 174 -15.77 3.85 2.88
N TRP A 175 -15.54 2.55 3.07
CA TRP A 175 -15.11 2.01 4.35
C TRP A 175 -13.75 2.59 4.80
N ALA A 176 -12.76 2.60 3.93
CA ALA A 176 -11.44 3.13 4.24
C ALA A 176 -11.48 4.64 4.55
N LEU A 177 -12.28 5.42 3.79
CA LEU A 177 -12.47 6.85 4.05
C LEU A 177 -13.15 7.09 5.39
N GLU A 178 -14.18 6.30 5.73
CA GLU A 178 -14.86 6.37 7.03
C GLU A 178 -13.91 6.07 8.19
N SER A 179 -13.07 5.03 8.03
CA SER A 179 -12.07 4.62 9.04
C SER A 179 -11.01 5.70 9.26
N VAL A 180 -10.42 6.22 8.19
CA VAL A 180 -9.43 7.29 8.29
C VAL A 180 -10.05 8.57 8.85
N GLY A 181 -11.28 8.90 8.45
CA GLY A 181 -12.03 10.05 8.97
C GLY A 181 -12.27 9.93 10.48
N ALA A 182 -12.75 8.79 10.93
CA ALA A 182 -12.98 8.53 12.35
C ALA A 182 -11.70 8.68 13.18
N TRP A 183 -10.58 8.15 12.70
CA TRP A 183 -9.31 8.25 13.40
C TRP A 183 -8.64 9.63 13.29
N ALA A 184 -8.51 10.15 12.07
CA ALA A 184 -7.76 11.38 11.83
C ALA A 184 -8.53 12.61 12.30
N LEU A 185 -9.83 12.68 12.00
CA LEU A 185 -10.67 13.85 12.27
C LEU A 185 -11.52 13.69 13.55
N GLY A 186 -11.56 12.48 14.14
CA GLY A 186 -12.39 12.16 15.31
C GLY A 186 -13.89 12.25 15.03
N THR A 187 -14.29 12.10 13.77
CA THR A 187 -15.70 12.15 13.36
C THR A 187 -16.01 11.14 12.27
N ARG A 188 -17.22 10.60 12.33
CA ARG A 188 -17.77 9.74 11.29
C ARG A 188 -18.19 10.62 10.10
N LEU A 189 -17.67 10.29 8.91
CA LEU A 189 -17.95 11.05 7.68
C LEU A 189 -19.32 10.69 7.08
N GLY A 190 -19.90 9.55 7.51
CA GLY A 190 -21.18 9.07 7.00
C GLY A 190 -21.10 8.36 5.63
N CYS A 191 -19.89 7.99 5.20
CA CYS A 191 -19.63 7.39 3.89
C CYS A 191 -20.41 6.09 3.64
N LEU A 192 -20.83 5.41 4.72
CA LEU A 192 -21.55 4.14 4.67
C LEU A 192 -23.09 4.33 4.63
N LYS A 193 -23.58 5.57 4.70
CA LYS A 193 -24.98 5.92 4.53
C LYS A 193 -25.31 6.17 3.05
N GLU A 194 -26.57 6.06 2.66
CA GLU A 194 -26.97 6.11 1.25
C GLU A 194 -26.79 7.49 0.61
N ASN A 195 -26.84 8.58 1.36
CA ASN A 195 -26.96 9.96 0.85
C ASN A 195 -25.80 10.88 1.23
N ASP A 196 -24.57 10.40 1.32
CA ASP A 196 -23.42 11.30 1.54
C ASP A 196 -22.78 11.74 0.21
N ALA A 197 -23.16 12.93 -0.25
CA ALA A 197 -22.60 13.56 -1.44
C ALA A 197 -21.11 13.93 -1.23
N ASP A 198 -20.76 14.46 -0.04
CA ASP A 198 -19.39 14.91 0.27
C ASP A 198 -18.41 13.72 0.24
N ALA A 199 -18.81 12.55 0.73
CA ALA A 199 -17.96 11.36 0.69
C ALA A 199 -17.65 10.91 -0.75
N LYS A 200 -18.66 10.91 -1.60
CA LYS A 200 -18.49 10.60 -3.05
C LYS A 200 -17.55 11.59 -3.71
N ASP A 201 -17.70 12.87 -3.40
CA ASP A 201 -16.85 13.92 -3.96
C ASP A 201 -15.42 13.83 -3.46
N ILE A 202 -15.18 13.52 -2.18
CA ILE A 202 -13.84 13.27 -1.62
C ILE A 202 -13.18 12.09 -2.35
N ILE A 203 -13.88 10.96 -2.52
CA ILE A 203 -13.37 9.78 -3.24
C ILE A 203 -13.06 10.14 -4.70
N LYS A 204 -13.93 10.89 -5.37
CA LYS A 204 -13.71 11.38 -6.73
C LYS A 204 -12.45 12.25 -6.84
N CYS A 205 -12.22 13.13 -5.87
CA CYS A 205 -11.00 13.95 -5.81
C CYS A 205 -9.75 13.10 -5.62
N ILE A 206 -9.79 12.10 -4.73
CA ILE A 206 -8.69 11.15 -4.50
C ILE A 206 -8.38 10.37 -5.79
N HIS A 207 -9.39 9.86 -6.47
CA HIS A 207 -9.20 9.18 -7.76
C HIS A 207 -8.65 10.12 -8.83
N GLY A 208 -9.15 11.35 -8.91
CA GLY A 208 -8.62 12.37 -9.83
C GLY A 208 -7.14 12.65 -9.60
N PHE A 209 -6.72 12.74 -8.34
CA PHE A 209 -5.32 12.85 -7.96
C PHE A 209 -4.52 11.63 -8.45
N PHE A 210 -4.88 10.41 -8.03
CA PHE A 210 -4.11 9.21 -8.37
C PHE A 210 -4.04 8.91 -9.87
N HIS A 211 -5.11 9.15 -10.62
CA HIS A 211 -5.11 8.98 -12.08
C HIS A 211 -4.19 9.98 -12.80
N SER A 212 -4.02 11.17 -12.24
CA SER A 212 -3.19 12.21 -12.83
C SER A 212 -1.70 12.03 -12.55
N VAL A 213 -1.33 11.39 -11.43
CA VAL A 213 0.07 11.20 -11.00
C VAL A 213 0.96 10.55 -12.07
N PRO A 214 0.59 9.43 -12.73
CA PRO A 214 1.46 8.83 -13.74
C PRO A 214 1.76 9.76 -14.91
N ILE A 215 0.80 10.60 -15.29
CA ILE A 215 0.93 11.54 -16.41
C ILE A 215 1.76 12.76 -16.00
N LEU A 216 1.53 13.31 -14.81
CA LEU A 216 2.15 14.57 -14.40
C LEU A 216 3.49 14.40 -13.70
N GLU A 217 3.69 13.28 -13.00
CA GLU A 217 4.87 13.05 -12.16
C GLU A 217 5.89 12.09 -12.76
N LEU A 218 5.44 11.17 -13.66
CA LEU A 218 6.30 10.13 -14.23
C LEU A 218 6.54 10.28 -15.73
N SER A 219 5.70 11.05 -16.44
CA SER A 219 5.88 11.35 -17.87
C SER A 219 6.60 12.69 -18.07
N ALA A 220 6.87 13.04 -19.33
CA ALA A 220 7.46 14.34 -19.66
C ALA A 220 6.65 15.50 -19.07
N PRO A 221 7.30 16.46 -18.37
CA PRO A 221 6.60 17.49 -17.59
C PRO A 221 6.05 18.63 -18.48
N LEU A 222 5.20 18.30 -19.45
CA LEU A 222 4.61 19.27 -20.41
C LEU A 222 3.77 20.33 -19.72
N TRP A 223 3.22 20.04 -18.54
CA TRP A 223 2.47 20.99 -17.73
C TRP A 223 3.28 22.24 -17.31
N ARG A 224 4.61 22.18 -17.38
CA ARG A 224 5.50 23.32 -17.13
C ARG A 224 5.55 24.29 -18.31
N LEU A 225 5.23 23.83 -19.50
CA LEU A 225 5.22 24.65 -20.72
C LEU A 225 3.85 25.28 -20.97
N TYR A 226 2.78 24.52 -20.69
CA TYR A 226 1.40 24.98 -20.82
C TYR A 226 0.46 24.19 -19.91
N SER A 227 -0.66 24.79 -19.54
CA SER A 227 -1.68 24.20 -18.68
C SER A 227 -2.41 23.09 -19.40
N THR A 228 -1.93 21.83 -19.29
CA THR A 228 -2.58 20.66 -19.88
C THR A 228 -3.94 20.39 -19.24
N PRO A 229 -4.90 19.74 -19.93
CA PRO A 229 -6.18 19.36 -19.32
C PRO A 229 -6.01 18.54 -18.03
N THR A 230 -5.11 17.54 -18.06
CA THR A 230 -4.81 16.73 -16.87
C THR A 230 -4.28 17.56 -15.71
N TYR A 231 -3.44 18.56 -15.99
CA TYR A 231 -2.93 19.46 -14.94
C TYR A 231 -4.06 20.28 -14.32
N LYS A 232 -4.98 20.83 -15.12
CA LYS A 232 -6.15 21.56 -14.62
C LYS A 232 -7.00 20.68 -13.71
N THR A 233 -7.39 19.49 -14.19
CA THR A 233 -8.16 18.52 -13.39
C THR A 233 -7.47 18.15 -12.09
N TYR A 234 -6.13 18.00 -12.11
CA TYR A 234 -5.33 17.70 -10.91
C TYR A 234 -5.40 18.81 -9.87
N ILE A 235 -5.23 20.07 -10.29
CA ILE A 235 -5.29 21.23 -9.39
C ILE A 235 -6.70 21.41 -8.82
N GLU A 236 -7.73 21.31 -9.67
CA GLU A 236 -9.13 21.37 -9.27
C GLU A 236 -9.49 20.27 -8.25
N ALA A 237 -9.04 19.04 -8.49
CA ALA A 237 -9.25 17.92 -7.57
C ALA A 237 -8.59 18.18 -6.21
N LEU A 238 -7.35 18.70 -6.17
CA LEU A 238 -6.65 19.01 -4.93
C LEU A 238 -7.29 20.18 -4.17
N ASP A 239 -7.78 21.20 -4.86
CA ASP A 239 -8.46 22.34 -4.22
C ASP A 239 -9.83 21.94 -3.66
N ALA A 240 -10.61 21.17 -4.41
CA ALA A 240 -11.89 20.62 -3.95
C ALA A 240 -11.68 19.69 -2.75
N PHE A 241 -10.72 18.76 -2.85
CA PHE A 241 -10.34 17.85 -1.77
C PHE A 241 -9.98 18.61 -0.49
N ARG A 242 -9.10 19.63 -0.60
CA ARG A 242 -8.73 20.45 0.54
C ARG A 242 -9.95 21.11 1.18
N THR A 243 -10.82 21.70 0.38
CA THR A 243 -12.02 22.41 0.86
C THR A 243 -12.99 21.46 1.58
N LEU A 244 -13.25 20.29 0.99
CA LEU A 244 -14.15 19.29 1.56
C LEU A 244 -13.60 18.69 2.87
N CYS A 245 -12.32 18.36 2.91
CA CYS A 245 -11.70 17.76 4.09
C CYS A 245 -11.61 18.75 5.26
N LEU A 246 -11.26 20.02 4.99
CA LEU A 246 -11.12 21.01 6.06
C LEU A 246 -12.47 21.37 6.73
N LYS A 247 -13.58 21.28 6.02
CA LYS A 247 -14.93 21.44 6.61
C LYS A 247 -15.26 20.36 7.66
N ARG A 248 -14.58 19.22 7.62
CA ARG A 248 -14.82 18.06 8.50
C ARG A 248 -13.81 17.96 9.66
N LEU A 249 -12.88 18.92 9.77
CA LEU A 249 -11.93 18.98 10.88
C LEU A 249 -12.69 19.28 12.18
N THR A 250 -12.40 18.52 13.24
CA THR A 250 -13.01 18.69 14.56
C THR A 250 -11.95 18.88 15.65
N ASP A 251 -12.38 19.12 16.87
CA ASP A 251 -11.55 19.17 18.09
C ASP A 251 -11.22 17.77 18.66
N LYS A 252 -11.50 16.71 17.89
CA LYS A 252 -11.29 15.31 18.25
C LYS A 252 -10.33 14.60 17.28
N GLY A 253 -9.96 13.39 17.61
CA GLY A 253 -9.08 12.56 16.79
C GLY A 253 -7.62 12.96 16.89
N ILE A 254 -6.76 12.23 16.15
CA ILE A 254 -5.31 12.40 16.23
C ILE A 254 -4.86 13.78 15.71
N CYS A 255 -5.57 14.36 14.76
CA CYS A 255 -5.26 15.70 14.26
C CYS A 255 -5.50 16.78 15.31
N ALA A 256 -6.51 16.64 16.14
CA ALA A 256 -6.76 17.57 17.25
C ALA A 256 -5.66 17.49 18.33
N GLU A 257 -5.14 16.32 18.61
CA GLU A 257 -3.98 16.16 19.53
C GLU A 257 -2.73 16.83 18.95
N ILE A 258 -2.50 16.70 17.65
CA ILE A 258 -1.43 17.39 16.94
C ILE A 258 -1.65 18.92 16.96
N ALA A 259 -2.89 19.40 16.81
CA ALA A 259 -3.21 20.82 16.86
C ALA A 259 -2.86 21.45 18.21
N LYS A 260 -3.15 20.76 19.30
CA LYS A 260 -2.80 21.21 20.67
C LYS A 260 -1.30 21.41 20.87
N THR A 261 -0.47 20.57 20.22
CA THR A 261 0.98 20.58 20.42
C THR A 261 1.71 21.44 19.39
N TYR A 262 1.28 21.42 18.12
CA TYR A 262 1.99 22.02 16.99
C TYR A 262 1.18 23.03 16.17
N GLY A 263 -0.05 23.31 16.60
CA GLY A 263 -0.96 24.26 15.98
C GLY A 263 -1.87 23.67 14.88
N GLU A 264 -2.99 24.35 14.66
CA GLU A 264 -4.07 23.92 13.75
C GLU A 264 -3.59 23.73 12.31
N LYS A 265 -2.65 24.52 11.84
CA LYS A 265 -2.10 24.42 10.49
C LYS A 265 -1.40 23.10 10.24
N VAL A 266 -0.59 22.63 11.21
CA VAL A 266 0.11 21.34 11.11
C VAL A 266 -0.91 20.19 11.10
N ALA A 267 -1.94 20.29 11.94
CA ALA A 267 -3.03 19.33 12.01
C ALA A 267 -3.83 19.26 10.70
N ALA A 268 -4.19 20.40 10.16
CA ALA A 268 -4.92 20.49 8.88
C ALA A 268 -4.14 19.87 7.72
N ILE A 269 -2.84 20.16 7.61
CA ILE A 269 -1.98 19.59 6.58
C ILE A 269 -1.82 18.07 6.78
N LEU A 270 -1.69 17.61 8.03
CA LEU A 270 -1.64 16.19 8.35
C LEU A 270 -2.94 15.48 7.96
N ALA A 271 -4.09 16.05 8.28
CA ALA A 271 -5.39 15.50 7.92
C ALA A 271 -5.52 15.31 6.40
N LEU A 272 -5.12 16.30 5.61
CA LEU A 272 -5.11 16.21 4.15
C LEU A 272 -4.18 15.08 3.66
N ASP A 273 -2.97 14.97 4.21
CA ASP A 273 -2.03 13.93 3.82
C ASP A 273 -2.54 12.53 4.19
N LEU A 274 -3.18 12.36 5.37
CA LEU A 274 -3.73 11.05 5.80
C LEU A 274 -4.93 10.62 4.95
N LEU A 275 -5.88 11.52 4.72
CA LEU A 275 -7.08 11.23 3.93
C LEU A 275 -6.74 10.96 2.45
N LEU A 276 -5.77 11.68 1.88
CA LEU A 276 -5.40 11.52 0.47
C LEU A 276 -4.83 10.13 0.15
N VAL A 277 -4.02 9.55 1.05
CA VAL A 277 -3.31 8.29 0.76
C VAL A 277 -3.81 7.09 1.57
N GLY A 278 -4.63 7.29 2.60
CA GLY A 278 -5.13 6.23 3.47
C GLY A 278 -6.26 5.40 2.85
N VAL A 279 -6.99 5.96 1.90
CA VAL A 279 -8.21 5.36 1.35
C VAL A 279 -7.87 4.28 0.31
N ASP A 280 -7.22 4.66 -0.77
CA ASP A 280 -6.98 3.81 -1.94
C ASP A 280 -6.09 2.60 -1.59
N THR A 281 -5.07 2.81 -0.77
CA THR A 281 -4.13 1.77 -0.38
C THR A 281 -4.74 0.69 0.49
N THR A 282 -5.54 1.07 1.47
CA THR A 282 -6.15 0.12 2.41
C THR A 282 -7.30 -0.65 1.75
N ALA A 283 -8.10 0.00 0.93
CA ALA A 283 -9.15 -0.65 0.15
C ALA A 283 -8.58 -1.71 -0.81
N ALA A 284 -7.49 -1.41 -1.53
CA ALA A 284 -6.81 -2.36 -2.40
C ALA A 284 -6.22 -3.55 -1.62
N ALA A 285 -5.67 -3.31 -0.43
CA ALA A 285 -5.15 -4.37 0.44
C ALA A 285 -6.28 -5.29 0.96
N ALA A 286 -7.41 -4.72 1.37
CA ALA A 286 -8.59 -5.46 1.81
C ALA A 286 -9.15 -6.34 0.67
N ALA A 287 -9.37 -5.75 -0.52
CA ALA A 287 -9.86 -6.46 -1.70
C ALA A 287 -8.95 -7.63 -2.08
N SER A 288 -7.63 -7.41 -2.12
CA SER A 288 -6.66 -8.46 -2.44
C SER A 288 -6.66 -9.58 -1.40
N THR A 289 -6.75 -9.24 -0.10
CA THR A 289 -6.77 -10.26 0.97
C THR A 289 -8.06 -11.06 0.93
N MET A 290 -9.20 -10.42 0.69
CA MET A 290 -10.49 -11.11 0.48
C MET A 290 -10.40 -12.08 -0.71
N TYR A 291 -9.83 -11.64 -1.83
CA TYR A 291 -9.65 -12.47 -3.02
C TYR A 291 -8.81 -13.73 -2.74
N PHE A 292 -7.66 -13.58 -2.09
CA PHE A 292 -6.80 -14.73 -1.78
C PHE A 292 -7.47 -15.71 -0.80
N LEU A 293 -8.18 -15.21 0.20
CA LEU A 293 -8.91 -16.06 1.13
C LEU A 293 -10.13 -16.73 0.48
N ALA A 294 -10.84 -16.02 -0.40
CA ALA A 294 -11.98 -16.57 -1.14
C ALA A 294 -11.58 -17.67 -2.14
N ASN A 295 -10.34 -17.66 -2.63
CA ASN A 295 -9.78 -18.69 -3.51
C ASN A 295 -8.96 -19.76 -2.78
N ASN A 296 -8.94 -19.73 -1.45
CA ASN A 296 -8.17 -20.69 -0.67
C ASN A 296 -8.94 -21.17 0.55
N ASP A 297 -9.81 -22.16 0.32
CA ASP A 297 -10.65 -22.79 1.35
C ASP A 297 -9.88 -23.22 2.59
N ARG A 298 -8.68 -23.75 2.40
CA ARG A 298 -7.82 -24.20 3.50
C ARG A 298 -7.44 -23.03 4.39
N ALA A 299 -6.93 -21.94 3.79
CA ALA A 299 -6.53 -20.75 4.55
C ALA A 299 -7.75 -20.09 5.20
N GLN A 300 -8.86 -20.01 4.48
CA GLN A 300 -10.10 -19.44 5.02
C GLN A 300 -10.62 -20.23 6.24
N ARG A 301 -10.68 -21.55 6.16
CA ARG A 301 -11.11 -22.39 7.29
C ARG A 301 -10.18 -22.29 8.50
N LYS A 302 -8.85 -22.21 8.28
CA LYS A 302 -7.90 -21.99 9.40
C LYS A 302 -8.12 -20.63 10.05
N LEU A 303 -8.28 -19.59 9.26
CA LEU A 303 -8.62 -18.26 9.77
C LEU A 303 -9.94 -18.30 10.58
N GLN A 304 -10.94 -18.93 10.05
CA GLN A 304 -12.24 -19.06 10.73
C GLN A 304 -12.14 -19.79 12.08
N LYS A 305 -11.34 -20.84 12.17
CA LYS A 305 -11.05 -21.53 13.44
C LYS A 305 -10.36 -20.61 14.45
N GLU A 306 -9.36 -19.82 14.00
CA GLU A 306 -8.71 -18.83 14.85
C GLU A 306 -9.72 -17.80 15.38
N LEU A 307 -10.60 -17.30 14.50
CA LEU A 307 -11.61 -16.31 14.84
C LEU A 307 -12.65 -16.89 15.83
N ASP A 308 -13.13 -18.11 15.61
CA ASP A 308 -14.08 -18.77 16.51
C ASP A 308 -13.51 -18.97 17.92
N LYS A 309 -12.20 -19.25 18.02
CA LYS A 309 -11.52 -19.43 19.30
C LYS A 309 -11.27 -18.08 20.04
N ASN A 310 -10.98 -17.01 19.31
CA ASN A 310 -10.40 -15.81 19.91
C ASN A 310 -11.30 -14.56 19.83
N VAL A 311 -12.32 -14.55 18.95
CA VAL A 311 -13.20 -13.38 18.76
C VAL A 311 -14.56 -13.62 19.41
N PRO A 312 -14.92 -12.85 20.44
CA PRO A 312 -16.24 -12.94 21.05
C PRO A 312 -17.35 -12.51 20.08
N GLN A 313 -18.47 -13.21 20.09
CA GLN A 313 -19.56 -12.98 19.12
C GLN A 313 -20.30 -11.65 19.28
N ALA A 314 -20.32 -11.06 20.49
CA ALA A 314 -21.15 -9.90 20.81
C ALA A 314 -20.38 -8.71 21.37
N LYS A 315 -19.02 -8.76 21.38
CA LYS A 315 -18.20 -7.72 21.99
C LYS A 315 -17.52 -6.87 20.92
N ILE A 316 -17.36 -5.59 21.20
CA ILE A 316 -16.44 -4.72 20.48
C ILE A 316 -15.03 -5.28 20.65
N MET A 317 -14.32 -5.50 19.53
CA MET A 317 -12.96 -5.99 19.58
C MET A 317 -12.02 -4.93 20.13
N ASP A 318 -11.09 -5.36 20.97
CA ASP A 318 -10.02 -4.54 21.50
C ASP A 318 -8.64 -4.96 20.94
N CYS A 319 -7.61 -4.26 21.36
CA CYS A 319 -6.25 -4.54 20.89
C CYS A 319 -5.74 -5.92 21.31
N LYS A 320 -6.18 -6.42 22.49
CA LYS A 320 -5.78 -7.74 22.97
C LYS A 320 -6.40 -8.83 22.11
N ASP A 321 -7.61 -8.61 21.62
CA ASP A 321 -8.27 -9.52 20.69
C ASP A 321 -7.47 -9.58 19.37
N LEU A 322 -7.06 -8.43 18.81
CA LEU A 322 -6.22 -8.37 17.61
C LEU A 322 -4.84 -9.04 17.81
N ASP A 323 -4.28 -8.95 19.00
CA ASP A 323 -2.99 -9.57 19.29
C ASP A 323 -3.06 -11.11 19.28
N ARG A 324 -4.24 -11.69 19.52
CA ARG A 324 -4.54 -13.15 19.48
C ARG A 324 -4.84 -13.70 18.10
N LEU A 325 -4.67 -12.90 17.03
CA LEU A 325 -4.97 -13.29 15.65
C LEU A 325 -3.69 -13.36 14.78
N PRO A 326 -2.72 -14.22 15.12
CA PRO A 326 -1.48 -14.35 14.34
C PRO A 326 -1.72 -14.88 12.94
N TYR A 327 -2.71 -15.78 12.72
CA TYR A 327 -3.01 -16.30 11.40
C TYR A 327 -3.65 -15.26 10.50
N LEU A 328 -4.55 -14.44 11.00
CA LEU A 328 -5.09 -13.27 10.26
C LEU A 328 -3.98 -12.32 9.82
N LYS A 329 -3.05 -11.99 10.74
CA LYS A 329 -1.86 -11.17 10.43
C LYS A 329 -1.01 -11.83 9.33
N ALA A 330 -0.85 -13.14 9.37
CA ALA A 330 -0.14 -13.91 8.37
C ALA A 330 -0.85 -13.89 7.00
N CYS A 331 -2.17 -14.00 6.97
CA CYS A 331 -2.98 -13.88 5.75
C CYS A 331 -2.80 -12.51 5.07
N ILE A 332 -2.86 -11.43 5.83
CA ILE A 332 -2.64 -10.07 5.31
C ILE A 332 -1.22 -9.92 4.76
N LYS A 333 -0.20 -10.39 5.51
CA LYS A 333 1.20 -10.32 5.07
C LYS A 333 1.43 -11.10 3.77
N GLU A 334 0.85 -12.29 3.64
CA GLU A 334 0.99 -13.11 2.44
C GLU A 334 0.29 -12.48 1.23
N SER A 335 -0.89 -11.89 1.42
CA SER A 335 -1.57 -11.14 0.37
C SER A 335 -0.71 -9.96 -0.12
N LEU A 336 -0.15 -9.18 0.80
CA LEU A 336 0.72 -8.04 0.49
C LEU A 336 2.08 -8.46 -0.08
N ARG A 337 2.53 -9.67 0.18
CA ARG A 337 3.72 -10.25 -0.47
C ARG A 337 3.45 -10.53 -1.95
N ILE A 338 2.36 -11.24 -2.25
CA ILE A 338 2.03 -11.64 -3.63
C ILE A 338 1.60 -10.44 -4.46
N LYS A 339 0.73 -9.58 -3.89
CA LYS A 339 0.18 -8.39 -4.54
C LYS A 339 0.36 -7.17 -3.63
N PRO A 340 1.58 -6.62 -3.54
CA PRO A 340 1.82 -5.41 -2.75
C PRO A 340 1.13 -4.22 -3.40
N VAL A 341 0.47 -3.40 -2.61
CA VAL A 341 -0.24 -2.20 -3.10
C VAL A 341 0.72 -1.20 -3.75
N ILE A 342 1.96 -1.15 -3.28
CA ILE A 342 3.04 -0.36 -3.88
C ILE A 342 4.10 -1.32 -4.39
N LEU A 343 4.27 -1.34 -5.72
CA LEU A 343 5.16 -2.28 -6.42
C LEU A 343 6.64 -2.08 -6.11
N GLY A 344 7.02 -0.88 -5.72
CA GLY A 344 8.39 -0.54 -5.36
C GLY A 344 8.48 0.82 -4.66
N ASN A 345 9.58 1.03 -3.95
CA ASN A 345 9.90 2.31 -3.34
C ASN A 345 11.16 2.89 -3.98
N GLY A 346 11.27 4.20 -4.01
CA GLY A 346 12.43 4.89 -4.58
C GLY A 346 13.26 5.63 -3.55
N ARG A 347 14.54 5.79 -3.88
CA ARG A 347 15.47 6.70 -3.20
C ARG A 347 16.32 7.47 -4.22
N CYS A 348 16.46 8.75 -3.98
CA CYS A 348 17.44 9.56 -4.69
C CYS A 348 18.78 9.45 -3.97
N ILE A 349 19.82 9.01 -4.66
CA ILE A 349 21.16 8.82 -4.09
C ILE A 349 21.77 10.19 -3.80
N GLN A 350 22.22 10.39 -2.56
CA GLN A 350 22.76 11.68 -2.09
C GLN A 350 24.28 11.79 -2.19
N SER A 351 24.99 10.67 -2.35
CA SER A 351 26.43 10.58 -2.57
C SER A 351 26.76 9.44 -3.51
N ASP A 352 27.85 9.51 -4.22
CA ASP A 352 28.30 8.43 -5.08
C ASP A 352 28.40 7.13 -4.28
N THR A 353 27.92 6.03 -4.84
CA THR A 353 27.82 4.75 -4.14
C THR A 353 27.95 3.57 -5.09
N VAL A 354 28.38 2.43 -4.57
CA VAL A 354 28.47 1.19 -5.35
C VAL A 354 27.19 0.38 -5.16
N ILE A 355 26.52 0.06 -6.27
CA ILE A 355 25.32 -0.80 -6.32
C ILE A 355 25.58 -1.95 -7.27
N SER A 356 25.47 -3.19 -6.75
CA SER A 356 25.72 -4.43 -7.54
C SER A 356 27.06 -4.40 -8.31
N GLY A 357 28.09 -3.79 -7.73
CA GLY A 357 29.42 -3.68 -8.32
C GLY A 357 29.59 -2.58 -9.38
N TYR A 358 28.65 -1.64 -9.49
CA TYR A 358 28.75 -0.46 -10.36
C TYR A 358 28.79 0.83 -9.55
N ASP A 359 29.65 1.78 -9.99
CA ASP A 359 29.71 3.12 -9.42
C ASP A 359 28.50 3.95 -9.85
N VAL A 360 27.54 4.13 -8.94
CA VAL A 360 26.30 4.87 -9.20
C VAL A 360 26.46 6.31 -8.71
N PRO A 361 26.33 7.31 -9.59
CA PRO A 361 26.54 8.71 -9.23
C PRO A 361 25.40 9.25 -8.37
N LYS A 362 25.74 10.25 -7.55
CA LYS A 362 24.78 11.12 -6.85
C LYS A 362 23.72 11.66 -7.81
N GLY A 363 22.47 11.73 -7.35
CA GLY A 363 21.33 12.21 -8.14
C GLY A 363 20.60 11.09 -8.88
N SER A 364 21.19 9.90 -9.02
CA SER A 364 20.48 8.74 -9.57
C SER A 364 19.30 8.34 -8.69
N HIS A 365 18.21 7.89 -9.31
CA HIS A 365 17.06 7.34 -8.58
C HIS A 365 17.15 5.82 -8.53
N VAL A 366 17.32 5.29 -7.34
CA VAL A 366 17.21 3.83 -7.10
C VAL A 366 15.76 3.49 -6.84
N VAL A 367 15.23 2.52 -7.57
CA VAL A 367 13.88 1.97 -7.42
C VAL A 367 14.00 0.52 -6.96
N PHE A 368 13.57 0.24 -5.73
CA PHE A 368 13.55 -1.11 -5.17
C PHE A 368 12.31 -1.86 -5.68
N PRO A 369 12.45 -2.89 -6.51
CA PRO A 369 11.33 -3.59 -7.12
C PRO A 369 10.73 -4.61 -6.15
N HIS A 370 10.03 -4.16 -5.11
CA HIS A 370 9.49 -5.00 -4.04
C HIS A 370 8.61 -6.13 -4.57
N TYR A 371 7.75 -5.84 -5.57
CA TYR A 371 6.90 -6.84 -6.21
C TYR A 371 7.72 -8.00 -6.83
N ILE A 372 8.85 -7.69 -7.47
CA ILE A 372 9.72 -8.73 -8.05
C ILE A 372 10.37 -9.53 -6.94
N LEU A 373 11.03 -8.86 -5.98
CA LEU A 373 11.76 -9.54 -4.90
C LEU A 373 10.85 -10.43 -4.06
N SER A 374 9.64 -9.96 -3.75
CA SER A 374 8.67 -10.72 -2.96
C SER A 374 8.07 -11.92 -3.70
N ASN A 375 8.25 -12.01 -5.02
CA ASN A 375 7.78 -13.11 -5.86
C ASN A 375 8.94 -13.94 -6.47
N GLU A 376 10.16 -13.82 -5.95
CA GLU A 376 11.29 -14.66 -6.37
C GLU A 376 11.42 -15.95 -5.53
N GLU A 377 11.62 -17.08 -6.22
CA GLU A 377 11.79 -18.41 -5.61
C GLU A 377 12.90 -18.46 -4.55
N ARG A 378 14.01 -17.74 -4.78
CA ARG A 378 15.15 -17.71 -3.85
C ARG A 378 14.82 -17.10 -2.48
N TYR A 379 13.80 -16.23 -2.39
CA TYR A 379 13.37 -15.62 -1.13
C TYR A 379 12.09 -16.26 -0.59
N PHE A 380 11.23 -16.73 -1.47
CA PHE A 380 9.95 -17.32 -1.13
C PHE A 380 9.70 -18.60 -1.94
N PRO A 381 9.97 -19.78 -1.40
CA PRO A 381 9.69 -21.05 -2.08
C PRO A 381 8.24 -21.13 -2.54
N SER A 382 8.00 -21.53 -3.79
CA SER A 382 6.68 -21.51 -4.44
C SER A 382 5.97 -20.15 -4.31
N PRO A 383 6.54 -19.08 -4.88
CA PRO A 383 6.12 -17.70 -4.58
C PRO A 383 4.71 -17.37 -5.07
N LYS A 384 4.15 -18.13 -5.99
CA LYS A 384 2.78 -17.97 -6.50
C LYS A 384 1.72 -18.58 -5.59
N GLU A 385 2.12 -19.48 -4.69
CA GLU A 385 1.20 -20.14 -3.76
C GLU A 385 0.89 -19.21 -2.58
N TYR A 386 -0.40 -19.20 -2.19
CA TYR A 386 -0.85 -18.47 -1.02
C TYR A 386 -0.66 -19.32 0.25
N VAL A 387 0.41 -19.04 0.98
CA VAL A 387 0.84 -19.80 2.17
C VAL A 387 1.07 -18.88 3.35
N PRO A 388 0.01 -18.47 4.07
CA PRO A 388 0.11 -17.61 5.26
C PRO A 388 1.06 -18.16 6.32
N GLU A 389 1.18 -19.48 6.40
CA GLU A 389 2.03 -20.19 7.37
C GLU A 389 3.50 -19.79 7.31
N ARG A 390 4.00 -19.24 6.21
CA ARG A 390 5.38 -18.71 6.09
C ARG A 390 5.70 -17.70 7.21
N TRP A 391 4.70 -16.93 7.61
CA TRP A 391 4.82 -15.81 8.54
C TRP A 391 4.62 -16.19 10.01
N LEU A 392 4.19 -17.43 10.29
CA LEU A 392 3.97 -17.92 11.64
C LEU A 392 5.28 -18.34 12.29
N ARG A 393 5.39 -18.13 13.60
CA ARG A 393 6.46 -18.70 14.40
C ARG A 393 6.24 -20.20 14.57
N THR A 394 7.30 -20.94 14.85
CA THR A 394 7.20 -22.42 15.03
C THR A 394 6.23 -22.80 16.15
N GLN A 395 6.19 -22.00 17.23
CA GLN A 395 5.25 -22.20 18.35
C GLN A 395 3.78 -21.99 17.92
N ASP A 396 3.51 -20.97 17.10
CA ASP A 396 2.15 -20.67 16.61
C ASP A 396 1.66 -21.74 15.63
N VAL A 397 2.58 -22.48 15.01
CA VAL A 397 2.27 -23.55 14.04
C VAL A 397 1.92 -24.83 14.76
N SER A 398 2.51 -25.15 15.91
CA SER A 398 2.18 -26.37 16.66
C SER A 398 0.72 -26.37 17.15
N GLU A 399 0.20 -25.24 17.58
CA GLU A 399 -1.22 -25.07 17.92
C GLU A 399 -2.15 -25.05 16.70
N ALA A 400 -1.68 -24.50 15.56
CA ALA A 400 -2.42 -24.50 14.29
C ALA A 400 -2.31 -25.85 13.54
N MET A 401 -1.35 -26.69 13.89
CA MET A 401 -1.10 -28.00 13.28
C MET A 401 -1.88 -29.18 13.88
N GLU A 402 -2.69 -28.96 14.91
CA GLU A 402 -3.69 -29.96 15.33
C GLU A 402 -4.79 -30.23 14.28
N CYS A 403 -4.80 -29.47 13.19
CA CYS A 403 -5.45 -29.90 11.96
C CYS A 403 -4.46 -30.76 11.16
N PRO A 404 -4.73 -32.03 10.85
CA PRO A 404 -3.76 -32.91 10.25
C PRO A 404 -3.30 -32.33 8.91
N LEU A 405 -2.02 -31.94 8.83
CA LEU A 405 -1.30 -31.64 7.59
C LEU A 405 -1.26 -32.86 6.64
N GLY A 406 -1.95 -33.93 7.02
CA GLY A 406 -2.00 -35.18 6.26
C GLY A 406 -2.55 -35.05 4.84
N HIS A 407 -3.20 -33.96 4.49
CA HIS A 407 -3.80 -33.76 3.18
C HIS A 407 -3.14 -32.68 2.31
N ASP A 408 -2.19 -31.89 2.81
CA ASP A 408 -1.54 -30.85 2.01
C ASP A 408 -0.01 -30.88 2.17
N ARG A 409 0.59 -31.97 1.71
CA ARG A 409 2.05 -32.19 1.72
C ARG A 409 2.79 -31.03 1.05
N LYS A 410 2.23 -30.49 -0.04
CA LYS A 410 2.82 -29.37 -0.77
C LYS A 410 3.02 -28.13 0.12
N ILE A 411 2.02 -27.77 0.91
CA ILE A 411 2.11 -26.59 1.81
C ILE A 411 3.08 -26.85 2.96
N ALA A 412 3.08 -28.07 3.51
CA ALA A 412 4.03 -28.46 4.54
C ALA A 412 5.49 -28.35 4.04
N ASP A 413 5.73 -28.79 2.80
CA ASP A 413 7.06 -28.72 2.17
C ASP A 413 7.47 -27.27 1.89
N VAL A 414 6.56 -26.42 1.39
CA VAL A 414 6.82 -25.00 1.20
C VAL A 414 7.16 -24.33 2.52
N TRP A 415 6.40 -24.59 3.59
CA TRP A 415 6.65 -24.05 4.92
C TRP A 415 8.00 -24.50 5.48
N ARG A 416 8.32 -25.82 5.38
CA ARG A 416 9.59 -26.38 5.85
C ARG A 416 10.77 -25.73 5.13
N LYS A 417 10.72 -25.68 3.80
CA LYS A 417 11.75 -25.04 2.97
C LYS A 417 11.90 -23.53 3.33
N GLN A 418 10.78 -22.83 3.58
CA GLN A 418 10.86 -21.43 4.03
C GLN A 418 11.50 -21.28 5.42
N LYS A 419 11.30 -22.24 6.31
CA LYS A 419 11.95 -22.21 7.65
C LYS A 419 13.44 -22.48 7.56
N GLU A 420 13.87 -23.38 6.68
CA GLU A 420 15.28 -23.69 6.42
C GLU A 420 16.01 -22.48 5.81
N THR A 421 15.40 -21.82 4.82
CA THR A 421 15.99 -20.65 4.13
C THR A 421 15.88 -19.36 4.93
N GLY A 422 14.91 -19.26 5.83
CA GLY A 422 14.51 -18.02 6.48
C GLY A 422 13.80 -17.06 5.53
N ILE A 423 13.24 -15.98 6.07
CA ILE A 423 12.70 -14.87 5.27
C ILE A 423 13.69 -13.72 5.33
N HIS A 424 14.25 -13.36 4.17
CA HIS A 424 15.12 -12.19 4.09
C HIS A 424 14.32 -10.91 4.43
N PRO A 425 14.73 -10.10 5.43
CA PRO A 425 13.90 -9.01 5.94
C PRO A 425 13.63 -7.88 4.92
N PHE A 426 14.42 -7.82 3.85
CA PHE A 426 14.24 -6.83 2.79
C PHE A 426 13.66 -7.42 1.48
N ALA A 427 13.26 -8.68 1.46
CA ALA A 427 12.63 -9.29 0.28
C ALA A 427 11.14 -8.92 0.14
N SER A 428 10.47 -8.57 1.25
CA SER A 428 9.07 -8.12 1.24
C SER A 428 8.89 -6.92 2.18
N LEU A 429 8.67 -5.74 1.62
CA LEU A 429 8.57 -4.48 2.35
C LEU A 429 7.33 -3.67 1.93
N PRO A 430 6.11 -4.19 2.15
CA PRO A 430 4.88 -3.52 1.68
C PRO A 430 4.67 -2.13 2.28
N PHE A 431 5.20 -1.85 3.47
CA PHE A 431 5.17 -0.54 4.12
C PHE A 431 6.49 0.24 4.04
N GLY A 432 7.48 -0.29 3.28
CA GLY A 432 8.81 0.29 3.20
C GLY A 432 9.66 0.13 4.46
N PHE A 433 10.79 0.85 4.51
CA PHE A 433 11.75 0.77 5.62
C PHE A 433 12.34 2.15 5.92
N GLY A 434 12.92 2.30 7.13
CA GLY A 434 13.65 3.50 7.56
C GLY A 434 12.74 4.70 7.85
N ARG A 435 13.33 5.89 7.86
CA ARG A 435 12.62 7.13 8.25
C ARG A 435 11.46 7.50 7.31
N ARG A 436 11.47 7.01 6.07
CA ARG A 436 10.42 7.19 5.06
C ARG A 436 9.40 6.04 5.02
N MET A 437 9.45 5.09 5.97
CA MET A 437 8.44 4.03 6.06
C MET A 437 7.03 4.63 6.21
N CYS A 438 6.02 3.86 5.83
CA CYS A 438 4.62 4.26 5.97
C CYS A 438 4.31 4.70 7.40
N ILE A 439 3.81 5.94 7.55
CA ILE A 439 3.48 6.49 8.86
C ILE A 439 2.18 5.89 9.41
N GLY A 440 1.24 5.51 8.52
CA GLY A 440 -0.04 4.89 8.85
C GLY A 440 0.01 3.37 8.99
N LYS A 441 1.20 2.74 8.99
CA LYS A 441 1.31 1.27 8.98
C LYS A 441 0.48 0.60 10.06
N ARG A 442 0.61 1.02 11.31
CA ARG A 442 -0.09 0.40 12.44
C ARG A 442 -1.60 0.59 12.37
N PHE A 443 -2.03 1.76 11.91
CA PHE A 443 -3.43 2.06 11.67
C PHE A 443 -3.99 1.15 10.57
N ALA A 444 -3.35 1.11 9.41
CA ALA A 444 -3.76 0.27 8.29
C ALA A 444 -3.80 -1.23 8.63
N GLU A 445 -2.82 -1.72 9.41
CA GLU A 445 -2.82 -3.10 9.90
C GLU A 445 -4.00 -3.37 10.84
N ALA A 446 -4.36 -2.44 11.72
CA ALA A 446 -5.48 -2.59 12.65
C ALA A 446 -6.84 -2.57 11.92
N GLU A 447 -7.06 -1.58 11.03
CA GLU A 447 -8.33 -1.50 10.29
C GLU A 447 -8.55 -2.70 9.36
N LEU A 448 -7.49 -3.19 8.68
CA LEU A 448 -7.56 -4.41 7.87
C LEU A 448 -7.91 -5.64 8.72
N GLN A 449 -7.26 -5.80 9.89
CA GLN A 449 -7.53 -6.93 10.78
C GLN A 449 -8.97 -6.89 11.27
N LEU A 450 -9.49 -5.74 11.69
CA LEU A 450 -10.87 -5.60 12.16
C LEU A 450 -11.88 -5.96 11.07
N LEU A 451 -11.76 -5.37 9.90
CA LEU A 451 -12.68 -5.65 8.79
C LEU A 451 -12.67 -7.14 8.41
N LEU A 452 -11.49 -7.69 8.17
CA LEU A 452 -11.36 -9.08 7.71
C LEU A 452 -11.79 -10.06 8.79
N ALA A 453 -11.50 -9.78 10.08
CA ALA A 453 -12.02 -10.58 11.18
C ALA A 453 -13.55 -10.62 11.19
N LYS A 454 -14.22 -9.46 11.05
CA LYS A 454 -15.70 -9.40 11.02
C LYS A 454 -16.30 -10.13 9.82
N ILE A 455 -15.72 -9.96 8.64
CA ILE A 455 -16.20 -10.63 7.41
C ILE A 455 -16.06 -12.15 7.55
N PHE A 456 -14.86 -12.65 7.81
CA PHE A 456 -14.60 -14.10 7.83
C PHE A 456 -15.12 -14.82 9.08
N HIS A 457 -15.42 -14.08 10.15
CA HIS A 457 -16.14 -14.63 11.31
C HIS A 457 -17.63 -14.87 11.02
N ARG A 458 -18.23 -14.08 10.11
CA ARG A 458 -19.65 -14.13 9.77
C ARG A 458 -19.96 -14.95 8.51
N TYR A 459 -19.06 -14.90 7.51
CA TYR A 459 -19.32 -15.44 6.18
C TYR A 459 -18.25 -16.44 5.72
N ASP A 460 -18.72 -17.41 4.93
CA ASP A 460 -17.91 -18.13 3.94
C ASP A 460 -17.91 -17.27 2.67
N VAL A 461 -16.71 -16.86 2.26
CA VAL A 461 -16.53 -15.97 1.11
C VAL A 461 -15.97 -16.77 -0.06
N THR A 462 -16.60 -16.67 -1.21
CA THR A 462 -16.14 -17.39 -2.42
C THR A 462 -15.96 -16.44 -3.60
N TRP A 463 -15.03 -16.81 -4.48
CA TRP A 463 -14.75 -16.12 -5.74
C TRP A 463 -14.94 -17.08 -6.91
N ARG A 464 -15.72 -16.69 -7.95
CA ARG A 464 -16.09 -17.57 -9.06
C ARG A 464 -15.68 -17.06 -10.45
N TYR A 465 -14.88 -15.98 -10.52
CA TYR A 465 -14.66 -15.19 -11.73
C TYR A 465 -13.23 -15.28 -12.30
N GLY A 466 -12.55 -16.40 -12.14
CA GLY A 466 -11.20 -16.58 -12.66
C GLY A 466 -10.14 -15.73 -11.93
N GLU A 467 -9.02 -15.46 -12.59
CA GLU A 467 -7.93 -14.70 -11.98
C GLU A 467 -8.27 -13.20 -11.91
N LEU A 468 -8.16 -12.62 -10.72
CA LEU A 468 -8.33 -11.19 -10.52
C LEU A 468 -7.16 -10.42 -11.15
N THR A 469 -7.47 -9.52 -12.05
CA THR A 469 -6.49 -8.65 -12.69
C THR A 469 -6.28 -7.36 -11.90
N TYR A 470 -5.16 -6.69 -12.14
CA TYR A 470 -4.78 -5.49 -11.42
C TYR A 470 -4.32 -4.39 -12.37
N SER A 471 -4.48 -3.14 -11.97
CA SER A 471 -3.97 -1.96 -12.66
C SER A 471 -3.05 -1.15 -11.75
N VAL A 472 -2.14 -0.38 -12.34
CA VAL A 472 -1.22 0.50 -11.61
C VAL A 472 -1.59 1.95 -11.83
N THR A 473 -1.96 2.67 -10.73
CA THR A 473 -2.48 4.06 -10.79
C THR A 473 -2.13 4.93 -9.58
N PRO A 474 -0.97 5.22 -9.21
CA PRO A 474 0.32 4.55 -9.02
C PRO A 474 0.29 3.40 -8.01
N THR A 475 -0.85 3.15 -7.36
CA THR A 475 -1.12 2.00 -6.52
C THR A 475 -1.47 0.79 -7.38
N TYR A 476 -1.18 -0.40 -6.91
CA TYR A 476 -1.50 -1.66 -7.58
C TYR A 476 -2.87 -2.14 -7.09
N VAL A 477 -3.90 -1.79 -7.85
CA VAL A 477 -5.30 -1.91 -7.45
C VAL A 477 -5.99 -3.03 -8.24
N PRO A 478 -6.82 -3.86 -7.59
CA PRO A 478 -7.67 -4.83 -8.29
C PRO A 478 -8.59 -4.14 -9.29
N ASN A 479 -8.76 -4.76 -10.46
CA ASN A 479 -9.72 -4.29 -11.45
C ASN A 479 -11.13 -4.78 -11.13
N GLU A 480 -12.11 -4.01 -11.55
CA GLU A 480 -13.50 -4.46 -11.58
C GLU A 480 -13.76 -5.38 -12.79
N PRO A 481 -14.73 -6.26 -12.70
CA PRO A 481 -15.69 -6.44 -11.61
C PRO A 481 -15.07 -7.13 -10.38
N LEU A 482 -15.30 -6.60 -9.18
CA LEU A 482 -14.88 -7.20 -7.92
C LEU A 482 -16.10 -7.78 -7.22
N ARG A 483 -16.41 -9.05 -7.48
CA ARG A 483 -17.60 -9.74 -6.99
C ARG A 483 -17.25 -10.90 -6.06
N PHE A 484 -17.78 -10.88 -4.86
CA PHE A 484 -17.68 -11.99 -3.91
C PHE A 484 -19.07 -12.51 -3.59
N THR A 485 -19.20 -13.83 -3.48
CA THR A 485 -20.42 -14.46 -2.94
C THR A 485 -20.24 -14.68 -1.44
N LEU A 486 -21.21 -14.29 -0.64
CA LEU A 486 -21.18 -14.38 0.82
C LEU A 486 -22.27 -15.34 1.31
N HIS A 487 -21.88 -16.41 1.98
CA HIS A 487 -22.82 -17.31 2.67
C HIS A 487 -22.61 -17.19 4.17
N HIS A 488 -23.71 -17.07 4.92
CA HIS A 488 -23.62 -17.13 6.38
C HIS A 488 -23.02 -18.47 6.82
N ARG A 489 -22.05 -18.39 7.70
CA ARG A 489 -21.47 -19.60 8.30
C ARG A 489 -22.50 -20.29 9.19
N ASN A 490 -22.82 -21.53 8.89
CA ASN A 490 -23.53 -22.40 9.82
C ASN A 490 -22.56 -22.77 10.95
N LYS A 491 -22.59 -22.02 12.05
CA LYS A 491 -21.87 -22.40 13.25
C LYS A 491 -22.55 -23.67 13.77
N ARG A 492 -21.98 -24.84 13.42
CA ARG A 492 -22.37 -26.05 14.12
C ARG A 492 -22.08 -25.81 15.60
N SER A 493 -23.13 -25.77 16.41
CA SER A 493 -23.03 -25.80 17.87
C SER A 493 -22.17 -27.01 18.22
N ASN A 494 -20.91 -26.81 18.54
CA ASN A 494 -20.14 -27.85 19.23
C ASN A 494 -20.82 -28.03 20.57
N LYS A 495 -21.74 -29.03 20.63
CA LYS A 495 -22.17 -29.64 21.86
C LYS A 495 -21.05 -30.52 22.40
#